data_3724fa09c095fb674f3ec1440bb3d038
#
_entry.id   3724fa09c095fb674f3ec1440bb3d038
#
_cell.length_a   1.000
_cell.length_b   1.000
_cell.length_c   1.000
_cell.angle_alpha   90.00
_cell.angle_beta   90.00
_cell.angle_gamma   90.00
#
_symmetry.space_group_name_H-M   'P 1'
#
loop_
_entity.id
_entity.type
_entity.pdbx_description
1 polymer ?
#
loop_
_entity_poly.entity_id
_entity_poly.type
_entity_poly.pdbx_seq_one_letter_code
_entity_poly.pdbx_strand_id
1 'polypeptide(L)'
;MRLNAILLSTVTVGFLFCAGCGGTSSAVMATYPVKGKVTYKGKPLTKGSIQFEPTDSGRGASGEIKPDGTFVLTTYQEGDGAVPGVHRVSVSTAKGVVPLKYAQPASSKVEVEVSEGKAEYPIDLN
;
A
#
# COMPACT_ATOMS: atom_id res chain seq x y z
N MET A 1 60.02 18.04 54.69
CA MET A 1 59.66 17.18 53.55
C MET A 1 58.21 16.92 53.54
N ARG A 2 57.55 17.53 52.63
CA ARG A 2 56.11 17.42 52.55
C ARG A 2 55.73 16.84 51.21
N LEU A 3 55.19 15.65 51.24
CA LEU A 3 54.66 15.02 50.06
C LEU A 3 53.22 15.47 49.86
N ASN A 4 53.00 16.25 48.82
CA ASN A 4 51.67 16.58 48.42
C ASN A 4 51.14 15.47 47.54
N ALA A 5 50.24 14.71 48.10
CA ALA A 5 49.44 13.78 47.31
C ALA A 5 48.34 14.59 46.57
N ILE A 6 48.52 14.72 45.29
CA ILE A 6 47.50 15.27 44.42
C ILE A 6 46.51 14.14 44.11
N LEU A 7 45.34 14.24 44.69
CA LEU A 7 44.24 13.38 44.35
C LEU A 7 43.70 13.78 42.98
N LEU A 8 44.01 12.95 42.00
CA LEU A 8 43.40 13.10 40.68
C LEU A 8 42.01 12.48 40.71
N SER A 9 41.02 13.34 40.84
CA SER A 9 39.62 12.97 40.71
C SER A 9 39.32 12.74 39.25
N THR A 10 39.26 11.52 38.83
CA THR A 10 38.75 11.13 37.51
C THR A 10 37.24 11.25 37.52
N VAL A 11 36.74 12.31 36.97
CA VAL A 11 35.31 12.45 36.66
C VAL A 11 35.03 11.58 35.46
N THR A 12 34.45 10.42 35.70
CA THR A 12 33.92 9.56 34.65
C THR A 12 32.60 10.18 34.21
N VAL A 13 32.65 10.92 33.11
CA VAL A 13 31.45 11.37 32.43
C VAL A 13 30.81 10.15 31.77
N GLY A 14 29.77 9.64 32.40
CA GLY A 14 28.92 8.62 31.82
C GLY A 14 28.17 9.20 30.62
N PHE A 15 28.62 8.83 29.45
CA PHE A 15 27.88 9.13 28.23
C PHE A 15 26.64 8.25 28.20
N LEU A 16 25.52 8.81 28.62
CA LEU A 16 24.22 8.17 28.45
C LEU A 16 23.87 8.22 26.95
N PHE A 17 24.15 7.15 26.27
CA PHE A 17 23.63 6.95 24.92
C PHE A 17 22.13 6.72 25.02
N CYS A 18 21.36 7.78 24.93
CA CYS A 18 19.96 7.65 24.61
C CYS A 18 19.84 7.20 23.16
N ALA A 19 19.82 5.90 22.95
CA ALA A 19 19.37 5.34 21.71
C ALA A 19 17.86 5.63 21.60
N GLY A 20 17.53 6.79 21.13
CA GLY A 20 16.16 7.14 20.78
C GLY A 20 15.78 6.38 19.52
N CYS A 21 15.27 5.18 19.65
CA CYS A 21 14.56 4.51 18.58
C CYS A 21 13.21 5.17 18.41
N GLY A 22 13.21 6.35 17.81
CA GLY A 22 12.01 7.02 17.32
C GLY A 22 11.67 6.54 15.93
N GLY A 23 11.50 5.25 15.72
CA GLY A 23 10.97 4.72 14.49
C GLY A 23 9.52 4.34 14.70
N THR A 24 8.58 5.18 14.25
CA THR A 24 7.25 4.68 13.93
C THR A 24 7.40 3.75 12.73
N SER A 25 7.69 2.49 13.00
CA SER A 25 7.60 1.47 11.98
C SER A 25 6.10 1.31 11.69
N SER A 26 5.65 1.89 10.59
CA SER A 26 4.38 1.48 10.00
C SER A 26 4.47 -0.02 9.79
N ALA A 27 3.63 -0.77 10.49
CA ALA A 27 3.63 -2.22 10.37
C ALA A 27 3.38 -2.59 8.90
N VAL A 28 4.37 -3.16 8.25
CA VAL A 28 4.24 -3.67 6.89
C VAL A 28 3.47 -4.97 6.97
N MET A 29 2.26 -4.97 6.42
CA MET A 29 1.44 -6.16 6.35
C MET A 29 1.89 -7.04 5.19
N ALA A 30 1.68 -8.35 5.32
CA ALA A 30 1.89 -9.26 4.21
C ALA A 30 0.98 -8.89 3.03
N THR A 31 1.50 -9.01 1.82
CA THR A 31 0.75 -8.76 0.59
C THR A 31 0.74 -10.01 -0.27
N TYR A 32 -0.31 -10.15 -1.09
CA TYR A 32 -0.44 -11.22 -2.06
C TYR A 32 -0.52 -10.63 -3.46
N PRO A 33 0.12 -11.25 -4.47
CA PRO A 33 0.08 -10.74 -5.83
C PRO A 33 -1.36 -10.57 -6.32
N VAL A 34 -1.64 -9.42 -6.92
CA VAL A 34 -2.94 -9.11 -7.51
C VAL A 34 -2.73 -8.56 -8.92
N LYS A 35 -3.28 -9.25 -9.88
CA LYS A 35 -3.33 -8.82 -11.27
C LYS A 35 -4.72 -9.13 -11.82
N GLY A 36 -5.08 -8.49 -12.89
CA GLY A 36 -6.37 -8.72 -13.50
C GLY A 36 -6.58 -7.90 -14.74
N LYS A 37 -7.83 -7.85 -15.17
CA LYS A 37 -8.25 -7.09 -16.33
C LYS A 37 -9.50 -6.32 -15.97
N VAL A 38 -9.54 -5.05 -16.36
CA VAL A 38 -10.69 -4.18 -16.14
C VAL A 38 -11.47 -4.05 -17.43
N THR A 39 -12.76 -4.36 -17.36
CA THR A 39 -13.68 -4.18 -18.49
C THR A 39 -14.81 -3.23 -18.09
N TYR A 40 -15.26 -2.46 -19.04
CA TYR A 40 -16.44 -1.63 -18.92
C TYR A 40 -17.42 -1.95 -20.05
N LYS A 41 -18.63 -2.39 -19.68
CA LYS A 41 -19.65 -2.86 -20.65
C LYS A 41 -19.09 -3.91 -21.63
N GLY A 42 -18.29 -4.84 -21.11
CA GLY A 42 -17.70 -5.93 -21.89
C GLY A 42 -16.47 -5.58 -22.70
N LYS A 43 -16.01 -4.32 -22.66
CA LYS A 43 -14.82 -3.87 -23.39
C LYS A 43 -13.68 -3.58 -22.42
N PRO A 44 -12.45 -4.03 -22.69
CA PRO A 44 -11.32 -3.70 -21.83
C PRO A 44 -11.05 -2.20 -21.82
N LEU A 45 -10.73 -1.66 -20.64
CA LEU A 45 -10.23 -0.31 -20.53
C LEU A 45 -8.78 -0.28 -21.03
N THR A 46 -8.43 0.78 -21.75
CA THR A 46 -7.12 0.90 -22.38
C THR A 46 -6.20 1.86 -21.66
N LYS A 47 -6.73 2.62 -20.70
CA LYS A 47 -5.99 3.63 -19.96
C LYS A 47 -6.71 3.98 -18.65
N GLY A 48 -5.94 4.38 -17.67
CA GLY A 48 -6.43 4.80 -16.37
C GLY A 48 -5.66 4.15 -15.24
N SER A 49 -6.21 4.27 -14.04
CA SER A 49 -5.66 3.64 -12.85
C SER A 49 -6.76 2.94 -12.06
N ILE A 50 -6.36 1.88 -11.37
CA ILE A 50 -7.24 1.15 -10.47
C ILE A 50 -6.67 1.22 -9.05
N GLN A 51 -7.54 1.32 -8.07
CA GLN A 51 -7.18 1.40 -6.67
C GLN A 51 -8.02 0.42 -5.85
N PHE A 52 -7.35 -0.31 -4.98
CA PHE A 52 -7.98 -1.19 -3.99
C PHE A 52 -7.80 -0.56 -2.62
N GLU A 53 -8.89 -0.26 -1.96
CA GLU A 53 -8.89 0.30 -0.61
C GLU A 53 -9.42 -0.73 0.38
N PRO A 54 -8.62 -1.16 1.39
CA PRO A 54 -9.09 -2.11 2.39
C PRO A 54 -10.28 -1.55 3.15
N THR A 55 -11.31 -2.37 3.37
CA THR A 55 -12.48 -1.98 4.17
C THR A 55 -12.20 -2.08 5.67
N ASP A 56 -11.19 -2.80 6.05
CA ASP A 56 -10.81 -3.04 7.44
C ASP A 56 -9.53 -2.25 7.75
N SER A 57 -8.41 -2.90 7.86
CA SER A 57 -7.13 -2.26 8.16
C SER A 57 -6.10 -2.58 7.09
N GLY A 58 -5.14 -1.69 6.93
CA GLY A 58 -4.05 -1.85 5.99
C GLY A 58 -3.95 -0.72 4.98
N ARG A 59 -2.89 -0.77 4.21
CA ARG A 59 -2.61 0.22 3.18
C ARG A 59 -3.31 -0.15 1.88
N GLY A 60 -3.84 0.84 1.17
CA GLY A 60 -4.41 0.65 -0.15
C GLY A 60 -3.36 0.31 -1.20
N ALA A 61 -3.79 -0.40 -2.23
CA ALA A 61 -2.97 -0.76 -3.37
C ALA A 61 -3.46 -0.05 -4.63
N SER A 62 -2.57 0.18 -5.57
CA SER A 62 -2.91 0.82 -6.83
C SER A 62 -2.11 0.25 -7.99
N GLY A 63 -2.62 0.42 -9.19
CA GLY A 63 -1.94 0.03 -10.41
C GLY A 63 -2.44 0.82 -11.61
N GLU A 64 -1.62 0.85 -12.65
CA GLU A 64 -2.02 1.44 -13.93
C GLU A 64 -2.69 0.41 -14.81
N ILE A 65 -3.72 0.84 -15.52
CA ILE A 65 -4.41 0.02 -16.51
C ILE A 65 -3.66 0.14 -17.83
N LYS A 66 -3.18 -1.01 -18.31
CA LYS A 66 -2.44 -1.11 -19.57
C LYS A 66 -3.37 -1.08 -20.78
N PRO A 67 -2.85 -0.85 -21.99
CA PRO A 67 -3.68 -0.78 -23.20
C PRO A 67 -4.54 -2.03 -23.49
N ASP A 68 -4.18 -3.18 -22.94
CA ASP A 68 -4.97 -4.41 -23.04
C ASP A 68 -5.99 -4.58 -21.91
N GLY A 69 -6.09 -3.60 -21.00
CA GLY A 69 -6.98 -3.62 -19.86
C GLY A 69 -6.41 -4.28 -18.62
N THR A 70 -5.23 -4.84 -18.69
CA THR A 70 -4.61 -5.52 -17.56
C THR A 70 -3.98 -4.56 -16.56
N PHE A 71 -3.89 -4.99 -15.31
CA PHE A 71 -3.25 -4.24 -14.24
C PHE A 71 -2.50 -5.18 -13.29
N VAL A 72 -1.53 -4.60 -12.58
CA VAL A 72 -0.82 -5.24 -11.47
C VAL A 72 -0.82 -4.26 -10.31
N LEU A 73 -1.17 -4.73 -9.11
CA LEU A 73 -1.23 -3.87 -7.94
C LEU A 73 0.10 -3.76 -7.21
N THR A 74 0.30 -2.60 -6.60
CA THR A 74 1.44 -2.25 -5.76
C THR A 74 0.94 -1.64 -4.45
N THR A 75 1.45 -2.10 -3.32
CA THR A 75 1.17 -1.54 -1.98
C THR A 75 2.41 -0.90 -1.39
N TYR A 76 3.45 -1.66 -1.14
CA TYR A 76 4.71 -1.20 -0.55
C TYR A 76 5.87 -1.22 -1.54
N GLN A 77 5.92 -2.27 -2.36
CA GLN A 77 6.94 -2.46 -3.38
C GLN A 77 6.28 -2.79 -4.71
N GLU A 78 6.92 -2.41 -5.79
CA GLU A 78 6.38 -2.62 -7.13
C GLU A 78 5.98 -4.08 -7.36
N GLY A 79 4.71 -4.28 -7.72
CA GLY A 79 4.17 -5.59 -8.05
C GLY A 79 3.93 -6.52 -6.88
N ASP A 80 4.01 -6.04 -5.63
CA ASP A 80 3.80 -6.87 -4.44
C ASP A 80 2.33 -7.27 -4.22
N GLY A 81 1.40 -6.58 -4.86
CA GLY A 81 -0.03 -6.87 -4.77
C GLY A 81 -0.76 -6.03 -3.73
N ALA A 82 -1.60 -6.68 -2.94
CA ALA A 82 -2.44 -6.02 -1.93
C ALA A 82 -2.48 -6.82 -0.63
N VAL A 83 -2.79 -6.16 0.47
CA VAL A 83 -3.00 -6.83 1.76
C VAL A 83 -4.24 -7.73 1.67
N PRO A 84 -4.29 -8.83 2.44
CA PRO A 84 -5.46 -9.71 2.42
C PRO A 84 -6.70 -9.04 2.99
N GLY A 85 -7.86 -9.50 2.57
CA GLY A 85 -9.15 -9.01 3.03
C GLY A 85 -9.98 -8.37 1.93
N VAL A 86 -11.12 -7.81 2.31
CA VAL A 86 -12.05 -7.16 1.39
C VAL A 86 -11.56 -5.76 1.06
N HIS A 87 -11.53 -5.45 -0.21
CA HIS A 87 -11.16 -4.13 -0.73
C HIS A 87 -12.31 -3.53 -1.54
N ARG A 88 -12.48 -2.24 -1.40
CA ARG A 88 -13.31 -1.47 -2.31
C ARG A 88 -12.47 -1.02 -3.49
N VAL A 89 -12.99 -1.25 -4.68
CA VAL A 89 -12.27 -0.98 -5.92
C VAL A 89 -12.77 0.33 -6.52
N SER A 90 -11.85 1.20 -6.87
CA SER A 90 -12.15 2.40 -7.65
C SER A 90 -11.30 2.43 -8.91
N VAL A 91 -11.85 3.03 -9.96
CA VAL A 91 -11.20 3.16 -11.25
C VAL A 91 -11.25 4.62 -11.69
N SER A 92 -10.09 5.18 -11.94
CA SER A 92 -9.96 6.56 -12.42
C SER A 92 -9.51 6.54 -13.88
N THR A 93 -10.30 7.16 -14.74
CA THR A 93 -10.04 7.26 -16.17
C THR A 93 -10.25 8.71 -16.64
N ALA A 94 -9.96 8.96 -17.91
CA ALA A 94 -10.32 10.23 -18.52
C ALA A 94 -11.83 10.46 -18.43
N LYS A 95 -12.23 11.72 -18.31
CA LYS A 95 -13.64 12.12 -18.19
C LYS A 95 -14.48 11.52 -19.33
N GLY A 96 -15.59 10.89 -18.95
CA GLY A 96 -16.54 10.32 -19.89
C GLY A 96 -16.26 8.89 -20.36
N VAL A 97 -15.15 8.30 -19.93
CA VAL A 97 -14.82 6.90 -20.29
C VAL A 97 -15.63 5.92 -19.45
N VAL A 98 -15.70 6.15 -18.14
CA VAL A 98 -16.55 5.38 -17.22
C VAL A 98 -17.33 6.33 -16.34
N PRO A 99 -18.47 5.90 -15.76
CA PRO A 99 -19.22 6.73 -14.84
C PRO A 99 -18.37 7.17 -13.63
N LEU A 100 -18.57 8.41 -13.17
CA LEU A 100 -17.82 8.97 -12.04
C LEU A 100 -18.01 8.19 -10.74
N LYS A 101 -19.08 7.41 -10.61
CA LYS A 101 -19.30 6.56 -9.43
C LYS A 101 -18.14 5.59 -9.18
N TYR A 102 -17.43 5.18 -10.22
CA TYR A 102 -16.30 4.26 -10.09
C TYR A 102 -15.00 4.95 -9.66
N ALA A 103 -14.93 6.27 -9.72
CA ALA A 103 -13.76 7.03 -9.31
C ALA A 103 -13.58 7.11 -7.79
N GLN A 104 -14.61 6.79 -7.03
CA GLN A 104 -14.60 6.84 -5.57
C GLN A 104 -14.86 5.44 -4.98
N PRO A 105 -14.06 4.98 -4.02
CA PRO A 105 -14.27 3.67 -3.41
C PRO A 105 -15.66 3.51 -2.80
N ALA A 106 -16.18 4.56 -2.15
CA ALA A 106 -17.47 4.51 -1.48
C ALA A 106 -18.65 4.40 -2.44
N SER A 107 -18.55 4.95 -3.65
CA SER A 107 -19.64 4.98 -4.63
C SER A 107 -19.55 3.91 -5.71
N SER A 108 -18.37 3.30 -5.88
CA SER A 108 -18.16 2.30 -6.93
C SER A 108 -18.97 1.02 -6.71
N LYS A 109 -19.19 0.65 -5.45
CA LYS A 109 -19.87 -0.58 -5.02
C LYS A 109 -19.22 -1.85 -5.56
N VAL A 110 -17.99 -1.77 -6.01
CA VAL A 110 -17.21 -2.92 -6.45
C VAL A 110 -16.32 -3.35 -5.29
N GLU A 111 -16.50 -4.59 -4.85
CA GLU A 111 -15.71 -5.17 -3.77
C GLU A 111 -15.01 -6.43 -4.25
N VAL A 112 -13.78 -6.63 -3.78
CA VAL A 112 -12.96 -7.80 -4.10
C VAL A 112 -12.30 -8.27 -2.83
N GLU A 113 -12.31 -9.58 -2.60
CA GLU A 113 -11.59 -10.19 -1.50
C GLU A 113 -10.23 -10.70 -1.97
N VAL A 114 -9.17 -10.15 -1.39
CA VAL A 114 -7.79 -10.59 -1.66
C VAL A 114 -7.42 -11.69 -0.69
N SER A 115 -6.99 -12.82 -1.21
CA SER A 115 -6.64 -14.00 -0.41
C SER A 115 -5.40 -14.71 -0.96
N GLU A 116 -4.76 -15.47 -0.09
CA GLU A 116 -3.66 -16.34 -0.48
C GLU A 116 -4.12 -17.38 -1.50
N GLY A 117 -3.28 -17.65 -2.50
CA GLY A 117 -3.56 -18.63 -3.53
C GLY A 117 -4.40 -18.14 -4.69
N LYS A 118 -4.94 -16.93 -4.62
CA LYS A 118 -5.65 -16.29 -5.72
C LYS A 118 -4.88 -15.07 -6.18
N ALA A 119 -4.52 -15.02 -7.44
CA ALA A 119 -3.71 -13.92 -8.01
C ALA A 119 -4.48 -13.11 -9.06
N GLU A 120 -5.49 -13.69 -9.70
CA GLU A 120 -6.24 -13.04 -10.76
C GLU A 120 -7.61 -12.57 -10.28
N TYR A 121 -7.91 -11.30 -10.54
CA TYR A 121 -9.14 -10.63 -10.12
C TYR A 121 -9.70 -9.85 -11.29
N PRO A 122 -10.62 -10.45 -12.07
CA PRO A 122 -11.28 -9.69 -13.14
C PRO A 122 -12.23 -8.66 -12.56
N ILE A 123 -12.20 -7.45 -13.10
CA ILE A 123 -13.03 -6.33 -12.68
C ILE A 123 -13.96 -5.96 -13.83
N ASP A 124 -15.24 -6.22 -13.66
CA ASP A 124 -16.26 -5.87 -14.63
C ASP A 124 -17.07 -4.67 -14.14
N LEU A 125 -17.04 -3.59 -14.91
CA LEU A 125 -17.81 -2.38 -14.66
C LEU A 125 -19.01 -2.32 -15.63
N ASN A 126 -20.17 -1.90 -15.10
CA ASN A 126 -21.41 -1.78 -15.87
C ASN A 126 -21.89 -0.34 -15.98
#